data_f8b33006e0243eb4f2e53fb009c7df15
#
_entry.id   f8b33006e0243eb4f2e53fb009c7df15
#
_cell.length_a   1.000
_cell.length_b   1.000
_cell.length_c   1.000
_cell.angle_alpha   90.00
_cell.angle_beta   90.00
_cell.angle_gamma   90.00
#
_symmetry.space_group_name_H-M   'P 1'
#
loop_
_entity.id
_entity.type
_entity.pdbx_description
1 polymer ?
#
loop_
_entity_poly.entity_id
_entity_poly.type
_entity_poly.pdbx_seq_one_letter_code
_entity_poly.pdbx_strand_id
1 'polypeptide(L)'
;KRYYMPSLTDKPFYDGGLILREDYLESKGLEAPKTFDDLYEILKAYKADYPDSYPLTILAGPRVLFRMTMPSFGISVGKNSADGSYVLSYDYDNKDFFAGAIDDKCKEYFAFLNKLYAEGLLDPEMADPIDGDKWSQKLATGSSMATYAYYDQIGGVEAASEIDGFKLQMYAPLEGPA
;
A
#
# COMPACT_ATOMS: atom_id res chain seq x y z
N LYS A 1 30.27 6.68 25.47
CA LYS A 1 30.02 7.54 24.30
C LYS A 1 28.61 7.29 23.79
N ARG A 2 27.78 8.34 23.65
CA ARG A 2 26.46 8.22 22.99
C ARG A 2 26.63 8.48 21.50
N TYR A 3 26.16 7.55 20.66
CA TYR A 3 26.30 7.61 19.21
C TYR A 3 24.98 7.98 18.50
N TYR A 4 23.87 8.04 19.23
CA TYR A 4 22.54 8.40 18.70
C TYR A 4 21.70 9.04 19.80
N MET A 5 20.73 9.84 19.41
CA MET A 5 19.63 10.29 20.27
C MET A 5 18.39 9.50 19.89
N PRO A 6 17.74 8.80 20.85
CA PRO A 6 16.47 8.18 20.58
C PRO A 6 15.40 9.25 20.33
N SER A 7 14.59 9.04 19.31
CA SER A 7 13.35 9.79 19.13
C SER A 7 12.25 9.10 19.92
N LEU A 8 11.60 9.84 20.81
CA LEU A 8 10.46 9.35 21.59
C LEU A 8 9.22 10.08 21.09
N THR A 9 8.19 9.31 20.73
CA THR A 9 6.88 9.84 20.36
C THR A 9 5.83 9.25 21.28
N ASP A 10 4.95 10.10 21.80
CA ASP A 10 3.87 9.67 22.71
C ASP A 10 2.72 8.97 21.97
N LYS A 11 2.70 9.05 20.64
CA LYS A 11 1.67 8.43 19.79
C LYS A 11 2.31 7.76 18.59
N PRO A 12 1.75 6.64 18.12
CA PRO A 12 2.13 6.09 16.83
C PRO A 12 1.97 7.15 15.74
N PHE A 13 3.00 7.34 14.94
CA PHE A 13 2.96 8.21 13.78
C PHE A 13 3.07 7.37 12.52
N TYR A 14 2.04 7.42 11.72
CA TYR A 14 1.99 6.76 10.42
C TYR A 14 2.23 7.81 9.34
N ASP A 15 3.43 7.85 8.80
CA ASP A 15 3.81 8.76 7.70
C ASP A 15 3.42 8.22 6.33
N GLY A 16 3.07 6.94 6.24
CA GLY A 16 2.65 6.28 5.01
C GLY A 16 1.60 5.20 5.24
N GLY A 17 0.78 4.96 4.23
CA GLY A 17 -0.31 4.00 4.25
C GLY A 17 -1.06 3.90 2.94
N LEU A 18 -2.22 3.28 3.00
CA LEU A 18 -3.17 3.22 1.89
C LEU A 18 -3.79 4.59 1.66
N ILE A 19 -3.69 5.09 0.45
CA ILE A 19 -4.34 6.33 -0.01
C ILE A 19 -5.32 5.95 -1.11
N LEU A 20 -6.56 6.39 -0.99
CA LEU A 20 -7.63 6.16 -1.95
C LEU A 20 -8.27 7.48 -2.39
N ARG A 21 -8.90 7.45 -3.55
CA ARG A 21 -9.80 8.49 -4.04
C ARG A 21 -11.08 8.49 -3.21
N GLU A 22 -11.13 9.40 -2.25
CA GLU A 22 -12.29 9.61 -1.37
C GLU A 22 -13.52 10.05 -2.17
N ASP A 23 -13.33 10.97 -3.14
CA ASP A 23 -14.38 11.42 -4.04
C ASP A 23 -15.08 10.27 -4.77
N TYR A 24 -14.31 9.25 -5.19
CA TYR A 24 -14.88 8.05 -5.82
C TYR A 24 -15.70 7.23 -4.83
N LEU A 25 -15.16 6.96 -3.63
CA LEU A 25 -15.88 6.20 -2.59
C LEU A 25 -17.21 6.89 -2.24
N GLU A 26 -17.18 8.20 -1.99
CA GLU A 26 -18.38 9.00 -1.69
C GLU A 26 -19.41 8.93 -2.83
N SER A 27 -18.96 9.07 -4.10
CA SER A 27 -19.84 9.04 -5.27
C SER A 27 -20.57 7.72 -5.47
N LYS A 28 -19.96 6.61 -5.00
CA LYS A 28 -20.50 5.25 -5.09
C LYS A 28 -21.19 4.79 -3.80
N GLY A 29 -21.14 5.57 -2.74
CA GLY A 29 -21.62 5.18 -1.42
C GLY A 29 -20.87 3.97 -0.83
N LEU A 30 -19.57 3.84 -1.17
CA LEU A 30 -18.72 2.79 -0.65
C LEU A 30 -18.11 3.22 0.68
N GLU A 31 -18.03 2.29 1.64
CA GLU A 31 -17.31 2.52 2.89
C GLU A 31 -15.80 2.37 2.70
N ALA A 32 -15.05 3.02 3.60
CA ALA A 32 -13.61 2.83 3.68
C ALA A 32 -13.23 1.37 3.93
N PRO A 33 -12.22 0.81 3.23
CA PRO A 33 -11.83 -0.58 3.42
C PRO A 33 -11.24 -0.80 4.80
N LYS A 34 -11.58 -1.91 5.43
CA LYS A 34 -11.00 -2.38 6.70
C LYS A 34 -10.11 -3.59 6.50
N THR A 35 -10.39 -4.39 5.48
CA THR A 35 -9.67 -5.62 5.13
C THR A 35 -9.10 -5.55 3.71
N PHE A 36 -8.22 -6.48 3.39
CA PHE A 36 -7.72 -6.64 2.01
C PHE A 36 -8.82 -7.10 1.03
N ASP A 37 -9.83 -7.82 1.51
CA ASP A 37 -10.98 -8.22 0.69
C ASP A 37 -11.86 -7.00 0.37
N ASP A 38 -12.06 -6.09 1.32
CA ASP A 38 -12.78 -4.82 1.04
C ASP A 38 -12.03 -4.00 -0.02
N LEU A 39 -10.71 -3.89 0.13
CA LEU A 39 -9.88 -3.20 -0.86
C LEU A 39 -10.02 -3.85 -2.24
N TYR A 40 -9.96 -5.17 -2.31
CA TYR A 40 -10.12 -5.92 -3.57
C TYR A 40 -11.45 -5.59 -4.26
N GLU A 41 -12.57 -5.61 -3.52
CA GLU A 41 -13.88 -5.30 -4.10
C GLU A 41 -13.98 -3.84 -4.57
N ILE A 42 -13.39 -2.89 -3.85
CA ILE A 42 -13.31 -1.48 -4.26
C ILE A 42 -12.50 -1.34 -5.56
N LEU A 43 -11.34 -1.99 -5.66
CA LEU A 43 -10.52 -1.95 -6.87
C LEU A 43 -11.25 -2.56 -8.07
N LYS A 44 -12.00 -3.65 -7.88
CA LYS A 44 -12.84 -4.25 -8.92
C LYS A 44 -13.96 -3.32 -9.39
N ALA A 45 -14.64 -2.67 -8.45
CA ALA A 45 -15.68 -1.70 -8.79
C ALA A 45 -15.10 -0.56 -9.64
N TYR A 46 -13.93 -0.04 -9.24
CA TYR A 46 -13.26 0.97 -10.03
C TYR A 46 -12.87 0.49 -11.43
N LYS A 47 -12.31 -0.71 -11.53
CA LYS A 47 -11.94 -1.33 -12.81
C LYS A 47 -13.15 -1.53 -13.73
N ALA A 48 -14.31 -1.86 -13.18
CA ALA A 48 -15.55 -2.02 -13.93
C ALA A 48 -16.05 -0.68 -14.52
N ASP A 49 -15.93 0.42 -13.76
CA ASP A 49 -16.27 1.76 -14.21
C ASP A 49 -15.26 2.33 -15.20
N TYR A 50 -13.97 2.00 -15.02
CA TYR A 50 -12.84 2.48 -15.81
C TYR A 50 -12.00 1.31 -16.34
N PRO A 51 -12.46 0.62 -17.42
CA PRO A 51 -11.84 -0.63 -17.90
C PRO A 51 -10.37 -0.52 -18.29
N ASP A 52 -9.93 0.66 -18.73
CA ASP A 52 -8.55 0.92 -19.15
C ASP A 52 -7.64 1.31 -17.95
N SER A 53 -8.18 1.44 -16.74
CA SER A 53 -7.43 1.79 -15.54
C SER A 53 -6.62 0.61 -15.00
N TYR A 54 -5.58 0.93 -14.21
CA TYR A 54 -4.96 0.03 -13.25
C TYR A 54 -5.22 0.61 -11.85
N PRO A 55 -6.26 0.15 -11.15
CA PRO A 55 -6.76 0.81 -9.95
C PRO A 55 -5.71 1.04 -8.85
N LEU A 56 -4.78 0.12 -8.64
CA LEU A 56 -3.70 0.23 -7.64
C LEU A 56 -2.36 0.47 -8.32
N THR A 57 -1.75 1.63 -8.10
CA THR A 57 -0.38 1.96 -8.51
C THR A 57 0.52 2.20 -7.31
N ILE A 58 1.83 2.01 -7.46
CA ILE A 58 2.79 2.11 -6.35
C ILE A 58 3.99 2.99 -6.77
N LEU A 59 4.28 3.99 -5.95
CA LEU A 59 5.50 4.78 -6.09
C LEU A 59 6.73 3.97 -5.67
N ALA A 60 7.83 4.12 -6.39
CA ALA A 60 9.14 3.53 -6.06
C ALA A 60 9.17 1.99 -5.97
N GLY A 61 8.21 1.32 -6.60
CA GLY A 61 8.24 -0.12 -6.85
C GLY A 61 7.80 -1.01 -5.69
N PRO A 62 7.95 -2.34 -5.84
CA PRO A 62 7.36 -3.34 -4.95
C PRO A 62 7.81 -3.22 -3.49
N ARG A 63 9.02 -2.70 -3.25
CA ARG A 63 9.57 -2.57 -1.90
C ARG A 63 8.70 -1.71 -0.98
N VAL A 64 8.11 -0.64 -1.49
CA VAL A 64 7.22 0.24 -0.71
C VAL A 64 5.94 -0.50 -0.37
N LEU A 65 5.33 -1.17 -1.35
CA LEU A 65 4.15 -1.99 -1.15
C LEU A 65 4.39 -3.05 -0.05
N PHE A 66 5.46 -3.85 -0.20
CA PHE A 66 5.77 -4.92 0.75
C PHE A 66 5.97 -4.39 2.17
N ARG A 67 6.72 -3.30 2.33
CA ARG A 67 6.95 -2.69 3.64
C ARG A 67 5.66 -2.23 4.32
N MET A 68 4.70 -1.72 3.54
CA MET A 68 3.46 -1.15 4.09
C MET A 68 2.35 -2.18 4.29
N THR A 69 2.40 -3.33 3.60
CA THR A 69 1.29 -4.30 3.62
C THR A 69 1.62 -5.64 4.25
N MET A 70 2.85 -6.15 4.11
CA MET A 70 3.24 -7.44 4.71
C MET A 70 3.05 -7.51 6.24
N PRO A 71 3.28 -6.44 7.02
CA PRO A 71 3.03 -6.49 8.46
C PRO A 71 1.59 -6.84 8.82
N SER A 72 0.60 -6.48 8.00
CA SER A 72 -0.80 -6.87 8.19
C SER A 72 -1.03 -8.39 8.05
N PHE A 73 -0.14 -9.08 7.34
CA PHE A 73 -0.12 -10.56 7.26
C PHE A 73 0.75 -11.20 8.36
N GLY A 74 1.21 -10.39 9.32
CA GLY A 74 2.06 -10.86 10.42
C GLY A 74 3.48 -11.23 9.98
N ILE A 75 3.93 -10.79 8.81
CA ILE A 75 5.26 -11.09 8.27
C ILE A 75 6.06 -9.82 7.96
N SER A 76 7.37 -9.96 8.01
CA SER A 76 8.31 -8.95 7.54
C SER A 76 9.39 -9.66 6.72
N VAL A 77 9.71 -9.11 5.57
CA VAL A 77 10.77 -9.63 4.71
C VAL A 77 11.70 -8.50 4.28
N GLY A 78 12.95 -8.80 4.09
CA GLY A 78 13.93 -7.83 3.65
C GLY A 78 15.32 -8.12 4.19
N LYS A 79 16.24 -7.22 3.90
CA LYS A 79 17.59 -7.22 4.45
C LYS A 79 17.83 -5.95 5.23
N ASN A 80 18.50 -6.08 6.34
CA ASN A 80 19.06 -4.94 7.06
C ASN A 80 20.13 -4.28 6.19
N SER A 81 20.01 -2.98 5.96
CA SER A 81 20.95 -2.23 5.12
C SER A 81 22.32 -2.05 5.76
N ALA A 82 22.43 -2.21 7.09
CA ALA A 82 23.67 -1.99 7.81
C ALA A 82 24.63 -3.20 7.76
N ASP A 83 24.10 -4.41 7.81
CA ASP A 83 24.88 -5.65 7.92
C ASP A 83 24.48 -6.74 6.92
N GLY A 84 23.45 -6.49 6.11
CA GLY A 84 22.94 -7.45 5.13
C GLY A 84 22.18 -8.64 5.72
N SER A 85 21.94 -8.66 7.05
CA SER A 85 21.18 -9.71 7.70
C SER A 85 19.71 -9.70 7.25
N TYR A 86 19.07 -10.87 7.27
CA TYR A 86 17.64 -10.95 6.97
C TYR A 86 16.81 -10.45 8.15
N VAL A 87 15.71 -9.75 7.82
CA VAL A 87 14.71 -9.36 8.80
C VAL A 87 13.92 -10.61 9.19
N LEU A 88 13.84 -10.88 10.49
CA LEU A 88 12.96 -11.90 11.05
C LEU A 88 11.61 -11.27 11.39
N SER A 89 10.55 -12.03 11.20
CA SER A 89 9.23 -11.72 11.70
C SER A 89 9.12 -12.11 13.18
N TYR A 90 8.24 -11.45 13.91
CA TYR A 90 7.98 -11.76 15.32
C TYR A 90 6.53 -12.22 15.48
N ASP A 91 6.36 -13.41 16.02
CA ASP A 91 5.06 -13.97 16.41
C ASP A 91 4.71 -13.45 17.81
N TYR A 92 3.70 -12.60 17.91
CA TYR A 92 3.27 -12.02 19.18
C TYR A 92 2.55 -13.02 20.10
N ASP A 93 1.94 -14.05 19.54
CA ASP A 93 1.20 -15.07 20.29
C ASP A 93 2.16 -16.07 20.92
N ASN A 94 3.09 -16.58 20.13
CA ASN A 94 4.11 -17.53 20.59
C ASN A 94 5.34 -16.85 21.21
N LYS A 95 5.47 -15.54 21.08
CA LYS A 95 6.59 -14.71 21.56
C LYS A 95 7.96 -15.20 21.05
N ASP A 96 8.01 -15.52 19.77
CA ASP A 96 9.20 -16.06 19.11
C ASP A 96 9.46 -15.40 17.77
N PHE A 97 10.68 -15.54 17.26
CA PHE A 97 11.07 -15.06 15.96
C PHE A 97 11.02 -16.19 14.93
N PHE A 98 10.57 -15.86 13.73
CA PHE A 98 10.53 -16.81 12.62
C PHE A 98 10.96 -16.15 11.29
N ALA A 99 11.29 -16.99 10.30
CA ALA A 99 11.69 -16.55 8.97
C ALA A 99 10.43 -16.31 8.10
N GLY A 100 9.85 -15.12 8.16
CA GLY A 100 8.62 -14.78 7.44
C GLY A 100 8.68 -15.02 5.93
N ALA A 101 9.86 -14.94 5.32
CA ALA A 101 10.02 -15.16 3.88
C ALA A 101 9.73 -16.60 3.41
N ILE A 102 9.74 -17.58 4.31
CA ILE A 102 9.46 -18.99 4.00
C ILE A 102 8.20 -19.51 4.69
N ASP A 103 7.48 -18.64 5.37
CA ASP A 103 6.22 -18.95 6.05
C ASP A 103 5.04 -19.04 5.06
N ASP A 104 4.01 -19.81 5.39
CA ASP A 104 2.82 -19.92 4.54
C ASP A 104 2.08 -18.59 4.39
N LYS A 105 2.12 -17.73 5.40
CA LYS A 105 1.60 -16.34 5.31
C LYS A 105 2.24 -15.53 4.18
N CYS A 106 3.51 -15.79 3.88
CA CYS A 106 4.19 -15.16 2.74
C CYS A 106 3.60 -15.65 1.41
N LYS A 107 3.24 -16.93 1.30
CA LYS A 107 2.53 -17.48 0.13
C LYS A 107 1.14 -16.84 -0.02
N GLU A 108 0.39 -16.71 1.06
CA GLU A 108 -0.94 -16.08 1.06
C GLU A 108 -0.86 -14.64 0.58
N TYR A 109 0.11 -13.88 1.10
CA TYR A 109 0.36 -12.52 0.66
C TYR A 109 0.64 -12.43 -0.84
N PHE A 110 1.56 -13.24 -1.36
CA PHE A 110 1.87 -13.24 -2.79
C PHE A 110 0.74 -13.80 -3.66
N ALA A 111 -0.06 -14.75 -3.15
CA ALA A 111 -1.27 -15.20 -3.84
C ALA A 111 -2.28 -14.06 -4.00
N PHE A 112 -2.47 -13.24 -2.96
CA PHE A 112 -3.30 -12.04 -3.04
C PHE A 112 -2.78 -11.04 -4.08
N LEU A 113 -1.48 -10.72 -4.06
CA LEU A 113 -0.90 -9.82 -5.06
C LEU A 113 -1.01 -10.37 -6.48
N ASN A 114 -0.80 -11.69 -6.65
CA ASN A 114 -0.97 -12.35 -7.96
C ASN A 114 -2.41 -12.27 -8.45
N LYS A 115 -3.40 -12.39 -7.56
CA LYS A 115 -4.81 -12.20 -7.89
C LYS A 115 -5.06 -10.78 -8.41
N LEU A 116 -4.59 -9.75 -7.70
CA LEU A 116 -4.71 -8.36 -8.15
C LEU A 116 -4.05 -8.13 -9.51
N TYR A 117 -2.87 -8.69 -9.71
CA TYR A 117 -2.13 -8.57 -10.97
C TYR A 117 -2.84 -9.27 -12.14
N ALA A 118 -3.28 -10.50 -11.94
CA ALA A 118 -3.95 -11.30 -12.97
C ALA A 118 -5.28 -10.69 -13.43
N GLU A 119 -5.98 -9.97 -12.54
CA GLU A 119 -7.23 -9.28 -12.84
C GLU A 119 -7.02 -7.83 -13.34
N GLY A 120 -5.77 -7.39 -13.52
CA GLY A 120 -5.44 -6.03 -13.97
C GLY A 120 -5.80 -4.94 -12.97
N LEU A 121 -5.88 -5.29 -11.69
CA LEU A 121 -6.15 -4.36 -10.59
C LEU A 121 -4.87 -3.69 -10.07
N LEU A 122 -3.72 -4.34 -10.27
CA LEU A 122 -2.40 -3.86 -9.88
C LEU A 122 -1.63 -3.40 -11.12
N ASP A 123 -1.09 -2.19 -11.07
CA ASP A 123 -0.32 -1.60 -12.16
C ASP A 123 0.95 -2.43 -12.46
N PRO A 124 1.08 -3.01 -13.67
CA PRO A 124 2.25 -3.83 -14.01
C PRO A 124 3.55 -3.04 -14.03
N GLU A 125 3.50 -1.73 -14.24
CA GLU A 125 4.69 -0.88 -14.26
C GLU A 125 5.32 -0.73 -12.86
N MET A 126 4.61 -1.11 -11.80
CA MET A 126 5.19 -1.15 -10.45
C MET A 126 6.38 -2.11 -10.31
N ALA A 127 6.57 -3.05 -11.24
CA ALA A 127 7.71 -3.96 -11.21
C ALA A 127 9.05 -3.23 -11.34
N ASP A 128 9.06 -2.16 -12.12
CA ASP A 128 10.16 -1.21 -12.20
C ASP A 128 9.83 0.06 -11.40
N PRO A 129 10.81 0.74 -10.79
CA PRO A 129 10.55 1.97 -10.07
C PRO A 129 9.90 3.01 -11.00
N ILE A 130 8.65 3.35 -10.72
CA ILE A 130 7.94 4.37 -11.48
C ILE A 130 8.48 5.75 -11.06
N ASP A 131 8.71 6.61 -12.03
CA ASP A 131 8.99 8.02 -11.83
C ASP A 131 7.86 8.69 -11.02
N GLY A 132 8.22 9.56 -10.09
CA GLY A 132 7.26 10.25 -9.23
C GLY A 132 6.23 11.07 -10.00
N ASP A 133 6.64 11.73 -11.09
CA ASP A 133 5.74 12.51 -11.94
C ASP A 133 4.73 11.60 -12.66
N LYS A 134 5.18 10.47 -13.20
CA LYS A 134 4.31 9.49 -13.85
C LYS A 134 3.33 8.86 -12.86
N TRP A 135 3.79 8.51 -11.67
CA TRP A 135 2.94 8.00 -10.59
C TRP A 135 1.87 9.03 -10.19
N SER A 136 2.26 10.27 -9.94
CA SER A 136 1.35 11.38 -9.61
C SER A 136 0.31 11.60 -10.71
N GLN A 137 0.75 11.58 -11.98
CA GLN A 137 -0.14 11.72 -13.14
C GLN A 137 -1.18 10.60 -13.22
N LYS A 138 -0.81 9.33 -12.94
CA LYS A 138 -1.77 8.22 -12.95
C LYS A 138 -2.90 8.41 -11.96
N LEU A 139 -2.59 8.92 -10.77
CA LEU A 139 -3.60 9.24 -9.76
C LEU A 139 -4.42 10.47 -10.15
N ALA A 140 -3.75 11.56 -10.51
CA ALA A 140 -4.39 12.84 -10.84
C ALA A 140 -5.34 12.76 -12.04
N THR A 141 -5.07 11.87 -13.01
CA THR A 141 -5.94 11.64 -14.19
C THR A 141 -7.02 10.58 -13.97
N GLY A 142 -7.01 9.89 -12.83
CA GLY A 142 -7.93 8.77 -12.57
C GLY A 142 -7.57 7.48 -13.30
N SER A 143 -6.36 7.36 -13.89
CA SER A 143 -5.87 6.06 -14.40
C SER A 143 -5.62 5.07 -13.28
N SER A 144 -5.44 5.56 -12.05
CA SER A 144 -5.41 4.80 -10.81
C SER A 144 -6.20 5.51 -9.72
N MET A 145 -6.77 4.76 -8.79
CA MET A 145 -7.55 5.29 -7.67
C MET A 145 -6.89 5.11 -6.31
N ALA A 146 -5.92 4.23 -6.24
CA ALA A 146 -5.32 3.76 -5.00
C ALA A 146 -3.81 3.71 -5.09
N THR A 147 -3.13 3.96 -3.98
CA THR A 147 -1.69 3.80 -3.83
C THR A 147 -1.31 3.52 -2.39
N TYR A 148 -0.11 2.96 -2.18
CA TYR A 148 0.59 2.99 -0.91
C TYR A 148 1.72 3.99 -1.00
N ALA A 149 1.60 5.09 -0.25
CA ALA A 149 2.55 6.20 -0.30
C ALA A 149 2.60 6.96 1.02
N TYR A 150 3.37 8.04 1.07
CA TYR A 150 3.46 8.92 2.22
C TYR A 150 2.39 10.00 2.20
N TYR A 151 1.96 10.45 3.39
CA TYR A 151 0.91 11.44 3.55
C TYR A 151 1.21 12.77 2.86
N ASP A 152 2.47 13.19 2.86
CA ASP A 152 2.93 14.45 2.25
C ASP A 152 2.77 14.49 0.72
N GLN A 153 2.55 13.35 0.08
CA GLN A 153 2.34 13.27 -1.37
C GLN A 153 0.91 13.67 -1.80
N ILE A 154 -0.07 13.60 -0.88
CA ILE A 154 -1.48 13.85 -1.20
C ILE A 154 -1.68 15.23 -1.84
N GLY A 155 -1.21 16.27 -1.18
CA GLY A 155 -1.44 17.64 -1.66
C GLY A 155 -0.85 17.94 -3.04
N GLY A 156 0.28 17.30 -3.38
CA GLY A 156 0.88 17.44 -4.71
C GLY A 156 0.04 16.79 -5.81
N VAL A 157 -0.51 15.60 -5.54
CA VAL A 157 -1.37 14.89 -6.50
C VAL A 157 -2.71 15.62 -6.67
N GLU A 158 -3.32 16.08 -5.57
CA GLU A 158 -4.58 16.83 -5.63
C GLU A 158 -4.42 18.13 -6.42
N ALA A 159 -3.32 18.85 -6.22
CA ALA A 159 -3.03 20.07 -6.96
C ALA A 159 -2.78 19.85 -8.47
N ALA A 160 -2.37 18.66 -8.86
CA ALA A 160 -2.13 18.28 -10.25
C ALA A 160 -3.38 17.74 -10.98
N SER A 161 -4.46 17.44 -10.24
CA SER A 161 -5.68 16.89 -10.82
C SER A 161 -6.58 17.98 -11.40
N GLU A 162 -7.12 17.72 -12.59
CA GLU A 162 -8.17 18.54 -13.25
C GLU A 162 -9.58 17.95 -13.05
N ILE A 163 -9.69 16.83 -12.29
CA ILE A 163 -10.98 16.19 -11.99
C ILE A 163 -11.71 17.06 -10.95
N ASP A 164 -12.92 17.48 -11.26
CA ASP A 164 -13.75 18.26 -10.32
C ASP A 164 -14.07 17.46 -9.06
N GLY A 165 -13.83 18.08 -7.90
CA GLY A 165 -14.03 17.44 -6.60
C GLY A 165 -13.02 16.35 -6.25
N PHE A 166 -11.91 16.19 -7.01
CA PHE A 166 -10.87 15.22 -6.73
C PHE A 166 -10.35 15.34 -5.30
N LYS A 167 -10.35 14.23 -4.58
CA LYS A 167 -9.92 14.18 -3.19
C LYS A 167 -9.28 12.85 -2.86
N LEU A 168 -8.11 12.90 -2.25
CA LEU A 168 -7.39 11.76 -1.73
C LEU A 168 -7.47 11.71 -0.20
N GLN A 169 -7.61 10.51 0.35
CA GLN A 169 -7.60 10.29 1.79
C GLN A 169 -6.70 9.12 2.13
N MET A 170 -5.89 9.28 3.19
CA MET A 170 -5.12 8.18 3.77
C MET A 170 -5.96 7.44 4.79
N TYR A 171 -5.89 6.12 4.75
CA TYR A 171 -6.63 5.21 5.63
C TYR A 171 -5.70 4.47 6.59
N ALA A 172 -6.28 3.98 7.67
CA ALA A 172 -5.60 3.10 8.60
C ALA A 172 -5.10 1.82 7.91
N PRO A 173 -4.06 1.15 8.44
CA PRO A 173 -3.64 -0.15 7.92
C PRO A 173 -4.81 -1.13 7.88
N LEU A 174 -4.88 -1.89 6.79
CA LEU A 174 -5.90 -2.93 6.63
C LEU A 174 -5.62 -4.12 7.55
N GLU A 175 -6.67 -4.75 8.04
CA GLU A 175 -6.59 -6.01 8.74
C GLU A 175 -6.19 -7.11 7.76
N GLY A 176 -5.19 -7.91 8.15
CA GLY A 176 -4.76 -9.08 7.40
C GLY A 176 -5.72 -10.26 7.60
N PRO A 177 -5.51 -11.36 6.88
CA PRO A 177 -6.21 -12.61 7.15
C PRO A 177 -5.92 -13.05 8.58
N ALA A 178 -6.96 -13.49 9.28
CA ALA A 178 -6.92 -13.94 10.67
C ALA A 178 -6.19 -15.28 10.81
#